data_a3f1817dd0e30ac4264c7153052c385c
#
_entry.id   a3f1817dd0e30ac4264c7153052c385c
#
_cell.length_a   1.000
_cell.length_b   1.000
_cell.length_c   1.000
_cell.angle_alpha   90.00
_cell.angle_beta   90.00
_cell.angle_gamma   90.00
#
_symmetry.space_group_name_H-M   'P 1'
#
loop_
_entity.id
_entity.type
_entity.pdbx_description
1 polymer ?
#
loop_
_entity_poly.entity_id
_entity_poly.type
_entity_poly.pdbx_seq_one_letter_code
_entity_poly.pdbx_strand_id
1 'polypeptide(L)' 'PKGPYVCYDHFLREGSDEEILGLNNIIFKVIDKLNLLPSDGKGGYRIISNAGADGVQDVPHFHVHILGGRSLGRMVEKIN' A
#
# COMPACT_ATOMS: atom_id res chain seq x y z
N PRO A 1 -8.51 2.30 3.41
CA PRO A 1 -9.62 1.86 4.21
C PRO A 1 -9.86 2.78 5.39
N LYS A 2 -11.11 2.97 5.69
CA LYS A 2 -11.52 3.70 6.86
C LYS A 2 -11.82 2.69 7.95
N GLY A 3 -11.43 2.98 9.14
CA GLY A 3 -11.69 2.13 10.26
C GLY A 3 -10.91 2.62 11.46
N PRO A 4 -11.08 1.95 12.61
CA PRO A 4 -10.43 2.38 13.83
C PRO A 4 -8.98 1.96 13.94
N TYR A 5 -8.33 1.64 12.82
CA TYR A 5 -6.97 1.11 12.82
C TYR A 5 -5.95 2.23 12.69
N VAL A 6 -4.92 2.19 13.51
CA VAL A 6 -3.89 3.22 13.56
C VAL A 6 -2.85 3.02 12.47
N CYS A 7 -2.48 1.77 12.18
CA CYS A 7 -1.44 1.44 11.21
C CYS A 7 -1.65 0.03 10.66
N TYR A 8 -0.77 -0.39 9.77
CA TYR A 8 -0.90 -1.65 9.06
C TYR A 8 -0.92 -2.87 10.01
N ASP A 9 0.02 -2.96 10.92
CA ASP A 9 0.06 -4.11 11.84
C ASP A 9 -1.13 -4.13 12.80
N HIS A 10 -1.63 -2.96 13.22
CA HIS A 10 -2.86 -2.86 14.00
C HIS A 10 -4.04 -3.43 13.20
N PHE A 11 -4.14 -3.06 11.93
CA PHE A 11 -5.17 -3.58 11.03
C PHE A 11 -5.07 -5.09 10.89
N LEU A 12 -3.87 -5.64 10.69
CA LEU A 12 -3.69 -7.08 10.55
C LEU A 12 -4.01 -7.85 11.82
N ARG A 13 -3.76 -7.24 12.98
CA ARG A 13 -4.00 -7.88 14.28
C ARG A 13 -5.47 -7.88 14.66
N GLU A 14 -6.18 -6.77 14.41
CA GLU A 14 -7.53 -6.54 14.89
C GLU A 14 -8.61 -6.61 13.80
N GLY A 15 -8.22 -6.51 12.55
CA GLY A 15 -9.16 -6.57 11.44
C GLY A 15 -9.70 -7.99 11.24
N SER A 16 -10.93 -8.08 10.75
CA SER A 16 -11.51 -9.36 10.37
C SER A 16 -10.89 -9.90 9.09
N ASP A 17 -11.04 -11.20 8.85
CA ASP A 17 -10.60 -11.81 7.60
C ASP A 17 -11.28 -11.15 6.41
N GLU A 18 -12.55 -10.80 6.53
CA GLU A 18 -13.29 -10.10 5.47
C GLU A 18 -12.71 -8.72 5.18
N GLU A 19 -12.33 -7.99 6.23
CA GLU A 19 -11.73 -6.66 6.06
C GLU A 19 -10.36 -6.75 5.38
N ILE A 20 -9.54 -7.72 5.81
CA ILE A 20 -8.20 -7.91 5.24
C ILE A 20 -8.29 -8.32 3.78
N LEU A 21 -9.14 -9.28 3.46
CA LEU A 21 -9.35 -9.73 2.09
C LEU A 21 -9.97 -8.62 1.24
N GLY A 22 -10.94 -7.90 1.80
CA GLY A 22 -11.61 -6.79 1.11
C GLY A 22 -10.64 -5.69 0.72
N LEU A 23 -9.72 -5.33 1.61
CA LEU A 23 -8.69 -4.34 1.29
C LEU A 23 -7.82 -4.80 0.12
N ASN A 24 -7.36 -6.05 0.16
CA ASN A 24 -6.51 -6.57 -0.90
C ASN A 24 -7.24 -6.62 -2.25
N ASN A 25 -8.52 -6.97 -2.24
CA ASN A 25 -9.34 -6.96 -3.45
C ASN A 25 -9.49 -5.54 -4.01
N ILE A 26 -9.66 -4.54 -3.16
CA ILE A 26 -9.74 -3.14 -3.56
C ILE A 26 -8.42 -2.68 -4.16
N ILE A 27 -7.31 -3.01 -3.51
CA ILE A 27 -5.97 -2.67 -4.02
C ILE A 27 -5.77 -3.25 -5.41
N PHE A 28 -6.11 -4.52 -5.63
CA PHE A 28 -5.99 -5.15 -6.94
C PHE A 28 -6.83 -4.41 -7.99
N LYS A 29 -8.08 -4.10 -7.67
CA LYS A 29 -8.97 -3.38 -8.60
C LYS A 29 -8.43 -2.02 -8.98
N VAL A 30 -7.84 -1.30 -8.04
CA VAL A 30 -7.24 0.02 -8.31
C VAL A 30 -6.04 -0.13 -9.24
N ILE A 31 -5.15 -1.07 -8.96
CA ILE A 31 -3.96 -1.31 -9.77
C ILE A 31 -4.35 -1.71 -11.19
N ASP A 32 -5.35 -2.56 -11.33
CA ASP A 32 -5.86 -2.99 -12.63
C ASP A 32 -6.48 -1.83 -13.39
N LYS A 33 -7.33 -1.06 -12.75
CA LYS A 33 -7.99 0.10 -13.36
C LYS A 33 -6.98 1.15 -13.83
N LEU A 34 -5.88 1.32 -13.12
CA LEU A 34 -4.83 2.26 -13.48
C LEU A 34 -3.86 1.71 -14.54
N ASN A 35 -4.05 0.48 -14.99
CA ASN A 35 -3.20 -0.19 -15.99
C ASN A 35 -1.75 -0.33 -15.54
N LEU A 36 -1.54 -0.80 -14.33
CA LEU A 36 -0.21 -0.90 -13.72
C LEU A 36 0.29 -2.34 -13.54
N LEU A 37 -0.49 -3.36 -13.97
CA LEU A 37 -0.17 -4.77 -13.72
C LEU A 37 1.02 -5.24 -14.54
N PRO A 38 2.15 -5.63 -13.91
CA PRO A 38 3.28 -6.21 -14.63
C PRO A 38 2.91 -7.51 -15.37
N SER A 39 1.98 -8.29 -14.81
CA SER A 39 1.51 -9.51 -15.47
C SER A 39 0.80 -9.25 -16.80
N ASP A 40 0.31 -8.03 -17.01
CA ASP A 40 -0.27 -7.59 -18.29
C ASP A 40 0.72 -6.78 -19.12
N GLY A 41 2.00 -6.85 -18.83
CA GLY A 41 3.03 -6.11 -19.53
C GLY A 41 3.09 -4.63 -19.22
N LYS A 42 2.44 -4.19 -18.13
CA LYS A 42 2.44 -2.80 -17.69
C LYS A 42 3.62 -2.48 -16.79
N GLY A 43 3.81 -1.19 -16.51
CA GLY A 43 5.02 -0.71 -15.86
C GLY A 43 5.19 -1.06 -14.39
N GLY A 44 4.11 -1.43 -13.72
CA GLY A 44 4.20 -1.78 -12.31
C GLY A 44 3.83 -0.66 -11.36
N TYR A 45 4.02 -0.90 -10.10
CA TYR A 45 3.52 -0.03 -9.04
C TYR A 45 4.34 -0.20 -7.76
N ARG A 46 4.10 0.69 -6.83
CA ARG A 46 4.66 0.59 -5.48
C ARG A 46 3.54 0.78 -4.47
N ILE A 47 3.52 -0.07 -3.46
CA ILE A 47 2.57 0.04 -2.35
C ILE A 47 3.34 0.45 -1.11
N ILE A 48 2.87 1.49 -0.43
CA ILE A 48 3.51 2.00 0.78
C ILE A 48 2.46 2.17 1.86
N SER A 49 2.77 1.69 3.07
CA SER A 49 2.00 2.02 4.26
C SER A 49 2.98 2.37 5.37
N ASN A 50 2.97 3.61 5.79
CA ASN A 50 3.88 4.11 6.83
C ASN A 50 3.27 3.88 8.20
N ALA A 51 4.07 3.37 9.13
CA ALA A 51 3.62 3.06 10.48
C ALA A 51 4.65 3.53 11.50
N GLY A 52 4.18 4.19 12.54
CA GLY A 52 4.99 4.62 13.66
C GLY A 52 5.95 5.75 13.34
N ALA A 53 6.80 6.06 14.31
CA ALA A 53 7.75 7.17 14.21
C ALA A 53 8.84 6.92 13.17
N ASP A 54 9.39 5.73 13.13
CA ASP A 54 10.44 5.39 12.18
C ASP A 54 9.94 5.32 10.73
N GLY A 55 8.67 5.01 10.54
CA GLY A 55 8.02 5.03 9.23
C GLY A 55 7.51 6.41 8.84
N VAL A 56 7.67 7.40 9.70
CA VAL A 56 7.19 8.78 9.49
C VAL A 56 5.69 8.80 9.17
N GLN A 57 4.91 8.19 10.05
CA GLN A 57 3.46 8.19 9.91
C GLN A 57 2.91 9.54 10.35
N ASP A 58 2.49 10.34 9.38
CA ASP A 58 1.99 11.70 9.64
C ASP A 58 0.53 11.75 10.10
N VAL A 59 -0.25 10.77 9.68
CA VAL A 59 -1.68 10.72 9.95
C VAL A 59 -1.96 9.53 10.88
N PRO A 60 -2.68 9.73 12.00
CA PRO A 60 -2.84 8.67 13.02
C PRO A 60 -3.92 7.64 12.67
N HIS A 61 -4.04 7.28 11.41
CA HIS A 61 -4.88 6.17 10.98
C HIS A 61 -4.25 5.44 9.81
N PHE A 62 -4.58 4.16 9.70
CA PHE A 62 -4.05 3.30 8.65
C PHE A 62 -4.48 3.78 7.26
N HIS A 63 -3.52 3.89 6.36
CA HIS A 63 -3.79 4.16 4.95
C HIS A 63 -2.70 3.56 4.08
N VAL A 64 -3.03 3.37 2.81
CA VAL A 64 -2.14 2.76 1.83
C VAL A 64 -2.01 3.70 0.63
N HIS A 65 -0.77 3.91 0.19
CA HIS A 65 -0.46 4.64 -1.03
C HIS A 65 -0.16 3.66 -2.15
N ILE A 66 -0.71 3.92 -3.32
CA ILE A 66 -0.39 3.17 -4.54
C ILE A 66 0.21 4.18 -5.52
N LEU A 67 1.44 3.92 -5.94
CA LEU A 67 2.21 4.81 -6.79
C LEU A 67 2.59 4.08 -8.07
N GLY A 68 2.49 4.78 -9.21
CA GLY A 68 2.85 4.19 -10.49
C GLY A 68 2.73 5.21 -11.61
N GLY A 69 2.82 4.73 -12.86
CA GLY A 69 2.69 5.57 -14.03
C GLY A 69 4.02 6.05 -14.61
N ARG A 70 5.11 5.90 -13.87
CA ARG A 70 6.46 6.18 -14.34
C ARG A 70 7.46 5.51 -13.41
N SER A 71 8.72 5.51 -13.78
CA SER A 71 9.77 5.01 -12.88
C SER A 71 9.83 5.89 -11.63
N LEU A 72 9.76 5.24 -10.48
CA LEU A 72 9.75 5.93 -9.18
C LEU A 72 11.14 5.99 -8.55
N GLY A 73 12.12 5.35 -9.19
CA GLY A 73 13.46 5.24 -8.62
C GLY A 73 13.50 4.28 -7.44
N ARG A 74 14.62 4.21 -6.79
CA ARG A 74 14.80 3.36 -5.61
C ARG A 74 14.26 4.05 -4.38
N MET A 75 13.68 3.29 -3.47
CA MET A 75 13.23 3.85 -2.19
C MET A 75 14.41 4.14 -1.26
N VAL A 76 15.44 3.31 -1.38
CA VAL A 76 16.65 3.43 -0.57
C VAL A 76 17.82 3.54 -1.52
N GLU A 77 18.74 4.47 -1.23
CA GLU A 77 19.91 4.66 -2.05
C GLU A 77 20.76 3.39 -2.08
N LYS A 78 21.28 3.05 -3.26
CA LYS A 78 22.13 1.88 -3.41
C LYS A 78 23.49 2.14 -2.78
N ILE A 79 23.87 1.28 -1.86
CA ILE A 79 25.18 1.32 -1.21
C ILE A 79 26.05 0.27 -1.92
N ASN A 80 27.14 0.71 -2.46
CA ASN A 80 28.11 -0.18 -3.10
C ASN A 80 29.26 -0.49 -2.14
#